data_4c16bd819b6fcc818e18aaf1f8709c19
#
_entry.id   4c16bd819b6fcc818e18aaf1f8709c19
#
_cell.length_a   1.000
_cell.length_b   1.000
_cell.length_c   1.000
_cell.angle_alpha   90.00
_cell.angle_beta   90.00
_cell.angle_gamma   90.00
#
_symmetry.space_group_name_H-M   'P 1'
#
loop_
_entity.id
_entity.type
_entity.pdbx_description
1 polymer ?
#
loop_
_entity_poly.entity_id
_entity_poly.type
_entity_poly.pdbx_seq_one_letter_code
_entity_poly.pdbx_strand_id
1 'polypeptide(L)'
;RRGGPGYSPTTRIRLIWVSPTTQKEKRMSVYIRDLYASHCENVGKCRGINTSGIVQTIDKVKVESRAAFLTLLDLVLYEHRKKFSTPYNQLKGKNALIHLILMKHHWTPKKINEMEFDDLILSIQDELTFDKMSKRAKDFLDNLDWRSQIYHFDNFDEKEWDPNLYEQYLE
;
A
#
# COMPACT_ATOMS: atom_id res chain seq x y z
N ARG A 1 -49.11 50.91 -24.35
CA ARG A 1 -47.95 50.54 -23.52
C ARG A 1 -48.23 49.17 -22.95
N ARG A 2 -47.55 48.13 -23.48
CA ARG A 2 -47.66 46.74 -22.99
C ARG A 2 -46.31 46.36 -22.43
N GLY A 3 -46.21 46.13 -21.10
CA GLY A 3 -45.07 45.57 -20.43
C GLY A 3 -45.03 44.06 -20.68
N GLY A 4 -43.90 43.57 -21.21
CA GLY A 4 -43.63 42.15 -21.34
C GLY A 4 -43.11 41.54 -20.02
N PRO A 5 -43.40 40.26 -19.76
CA PRO A 5 -42.94 39.61 -18.54
C PRO A 5 -41.44 39.25 -18.64
N GLY A 6 -40.71 39.62 -17.59
CA GLY A 6 -39.30 39.30 -17.44
C GLY A 6 -39.05 37.79 -17.28
N TYR A 7 -38.16 37.25 -18.09
CA TYR A 7 -37.65 35.91 -17.98
C TYR A 7 -36.57 35.85 -16.86
N SER A 8 -36.84 35.11 -15.82
CA SER A 8 -35.84 34.73 -14.80
C SER A 8 -34.91 33.66 -15.39
N PRO A 9 -33.58 33.78 -15.23
CA PRO A 9 -32.68 32.73 -15.65
C PRO A 9 -32.76 31.57 -14.67
N THR A 10 -33.28 30.44 -15.14
CA THR A 10 -33.26 29.16 -14.41
C THR A 10 -31.83 28.68 -14.30
N THR A 11 -31.26 28.80 -13.10
CA THR A 11 -29.94 28.24 -12.78
C THR A 11 -30.01 26.71 -12.89
N ARG A 12 -29.54 26.17 -14.01
CA ARG A 12 -29.35 24.71 -14.18
C ARG A 12 -28.23 24.27 -13.26
N ILE A 13 -28.56 23.65 -12.13
CA ILE A 13 -27.63 22.88 -11.32
C ILE A 13 -27.19 21.69 -12.18
N ARG A 14 -25.98 21.74 -12.70
CA ARG A 14 -25.32 20.60 -13.33
C ARG A 14 -24.97 19.61 -12.21
N LEU A 15 -25.78 18.60 -12.00
CA LEU A 15 -25.40 17.43 -11.23
C LEU A 15 -24.24 16.75 -11.98
N ILE A 16 -23.02 16.94 -11.47
CA ILE A 16 -21.86 16.21 -11.98
C ILE A 16 -22.02 14.77 -11.49
N TRP A 17 -22.42 13.92 -12.41
CA TRP A 17 -22.52 12.48 -12.16
C TRP A 17 -21.12 11.91 -12.07
N VAL A 18 -20.59 11.68 -10.83
CA VAL A 18 -19.32 11.01 -10.61
C VAL A 18 -19.57 9.52 -10.77
N SER A 19 -18.90 8.88 -11.72
CA SER A 19 -19.08 7.46 -11.99
C SER A 19 -18.74 6.61 -10.75
N PRO A 20 -19.43 5.46 -10.53
CA PRO A 20 -19.16 4.56 -9.40
C PRO A 20 -17.70 4.10 -9.34
N THR A 21 -17.04 3.96 -10.49
CA THR A 21 -15.62 3.63 -10.62
C THR A 21 -14.73 4.68 -9.97
N THR A 22 -15.01 5.97 -10.21
CA THR A 22 -14.23 7.08 -9.62
C THR A 22 -14.38 7.17 -8.11
N GLN A 23 -15.57 6.86 -7.57
CA GLN A 23 -15.79 6.81 -6.12
C GLN A 23 -15.03 5.63 -5.46
N LYS A 24 -15.03 4.47 -6.10
CA LYS A 24 -14.29 3.29 -5.62
C LYS A 24 -12.78 3.52 -5.64
N GLU A 25 -12.27 4.14 -6.70
CA GLU A 25 -10.86 4.51 -6.82
C GLU A 25 -10.45 5.53 -5.73
N LYS A 26 -11.27 6.54 -5.49
CA LYS A 26 -11.02 7.55 -4.44
C LYS A 26 -11.02 6.94 -3.04
N ARG A 27 -11.95 6.03 -2.74
CA ARG A 27 -11.97 5.31 -1.46
C ARG A 27 -10.71 4.47 -1.28
N MET A 28 -10.29 3.73 -2.30
CA MET A 28 -9.11 2.88 -2.24
C MET A 28 -7.82 3.68 -2.01
N SER A 29 -7.69 4.88 -2.58
CA SER A 29 -6.52 5.74 -2.32
C SER A 29 -6.45 6.22 -0.86
N VAL A 30 -7.59 6.42 -0.20
CA VAL A 30 -7.66 6.72 1.24
C VAL A 30 -7.16 5.53 2.05
N TYR A 31 -7.65 4.34 1.77
CA TYR A 31 -7.24 3.12 2.49
C TYR A 31 -5.74 2.79 2.35
N ILE A 32 -5.13 3.01 1.18
CA ILE A 32 -3.69 2.84 1.00
C ILE A 32 -2.91 3.86 1.84
N ARG A 33 -3.39 5.10 1.96
CA ARG A 33 -2.77 6.11 2.81
C ARG A 33 -2.85 5.73 4.29
N ASP A 34 -3.98 5.19 4.72
CA ASP A 34 -4.19 4.76 6.11
C ASP A 34 -3.32 3.53 6.42
N LEU A 35 -3.18 2.59 5.49
CA LEU A 35 -2.25 1.47 5.59
C LEU A 35 -0.80 1.96 5.74
N TYR A 36 -0.38 2.92 4.91
CA TYR A 36 0.94 3.54 5.02
C TYR A 36 1.16 4.21 6.39
N ALA A 37 0.18 4.97 6.87
CA ALA A 37 0.26 5.61 8.19
C ALA A 37 0.43 4.59 9.32
N SER A 38 -0.29 3.46 9.24
CA SER A 38 -0.17 2.36 10.20
C SER A 38 1.21 1.70 10.15
N HIS A 39 1.79 1.53 8.95
CA HIS A 39 3.18 1.05 8.84
C HIS A 39 4.18 2.06 9.43
N CYS A 40 4.00 3.37 9.22
CA CYS A 40 4.83 4.39 9.86
C CYS A 40 4.78 4.26 11.39
N GLU A 41 3.61 4.05 11.96
CA GLU A 41 3.43 3.87 13.40
C GLU A 41 4.12 2.59 13.90
N ASN A 42 3.93 1.46 13.22
CA ASN A 42 4.53 0.18 13.59
C ASN A 42 6.07 0.23 13.53
N VAL A 43 6.63 0.71 12.42
CA VAL A 43 8.09 0.87 12.26
C VAL A 43 8.64 1.82 13.33
N GLY A 44 7.98 2.97 13.54
CA GLY A 44 8.37 3.93 14.57
C GLY A 44 8.39 3.31 15.95
N LYS A 45 7.38 2.53 16.32
CA LYS A 45 7.32 1.79 17.60
C LYS A 45 8.42 0.75 17.70
N CYS A 46 8.64 -0.08 16.68
CA CYS A 46 9.68 -1.11 16.68
C CYS A 46 11.08 -0.52 16.82
N ARG A 47 11.33 0.65 16.21
CA ARG A 47 12.61 1.34 16.25
C ARG A 47 12.78 2.33 17.41
N GLY A 48 11.73 2.57 18.20
CA GLY A 48 11.75 3.58 19.27
C GLY A 48 11.85 5.02 18.74
N ILE A 49 11.41 5.26 17.50
CA ILE A 49 11.46 6.56 16.84
C ILE A 49 10.10 7.22 16.91
N ASN A 50 10.06 8.46 17.43
CA ASN A 50 8.84 9.23 17.46
C ASN A 50 8.52 9.80 16.06
N THR A 51 7.43 9.33 15.46
CA THR A 51 6.95 9.78 14.15
C THR A 51 6.06 11.01 14.23
N SER A 52 5.60 11.41 15.42
CA SER A 52 4.79 12.61 15.62
C SER A 52 5.66 13.87 15.65
N GLY A 53 5.09 14.98 15.16
CA GLY A 53 5.77 16.29 15.12
C GLY A 53 6.12 16.78 13.71
N ILE A 54 6.40 18.08 13.62
CA ILE A 54 6.62 18.80 12.35
C ILE A 54 8.07 18.68 11.86
N VAL A 55 9.02 18.41 12.78
CA VAL A 55 10.45 18.39 12.44
C VAL A 55 10.77 17.10 11.70
N GLN A 56 11.31 17.26 10.49
CA GLN A 56 11.79 16.15 9.68
C GLN A 56 13.22 15.79 10.13
N THR A 57 13.39 14.61 10.68
CA THR A 57 14.72 14.06 11.04
C THR A 57 15.08 12.93 10.07
N ILE A 58 16.37 12.60 9.96
CA ILE A 58 16.84 11.48 9.14
C ILE A 58 16.15 10.17 9.56
N ASP A 59 16.00 9.95 10.87
CA ASP A 59 15.35 8.76 11.39
C ASP A 59 13.86 8.69 11.01
N LYS A 60 13.17 9.83 11.01
CA LYS A 60 11.78 9.90 10.53
C LYS A 60 11.68 9.55 9.05
N VAL A 61 12.60 10.07 8.22
CA VAL A 61 12.66 9.73 6.79
C VAL A 61 12.95 8.24 6.58
N LYS A 62 13.82 7.62 7.40
CA LYS A 62 14.04 6.17 7.37
C LYS A 62 12.76 5.39 7.69
N VAL A 63 11.99 5.82 8.69
CA VAL A 63 10.69 5.21 9.02
C VAL A 63 9.72 5.34 7.85
N GLU A 64 9.59 6.51 7.26
CA GLU A 64 8.73 6.78 6.12
C GLU A 64 9.11 5.93 4.90
N SER A 65 10.41 5.81 4.60
CA SER A 65 10.91 4.96 3.52
C SER A 65 10.62 3.47 3.76
N ARG A 66 10.80 2.99 4.99
CA ARG A 66 10.47 1.62 5.37
C ARG A 66 8.97 1.35 5.30
N ALA A 67 8.14 2.26 5.78
CA ALA A 67 6.69 2.17 5.71
C ALA A 67 6.18 2.16 4.25
N ALA A 68 6.77 2.97 3.37
CA ALA A 68 6.47 2.95 1.94
C ALA A 68 6.77 1.59 1.32
N PHE A 69 7.91 1.00 1.66
CA PHE A 69 8.28 -0.34 1.21
C PHE A 69 7.32 -1.42 1.71
N LEU A 70 6.91 -1.39 3.00
CA LEU A 70 5.95 -2.34 3.56
C LEU A 70 4.57 -2.20 2.91
N THR A 71 4.12 -0.97 2.67
CA THR A 71 2.87 -0.71 1.94
C THR A 71 2.92 -1.31 0.54
N LEU A 72 4.05 -1.16 -0.14
CA LEU A 72 4.27 -1.74 -1.45
C LEU A 72 4.23 -3.27 -1.42
N LEU A 73 4.89 -3.87 -0.44
CA LEU A 73 4.85 -5.33 -0.22
C LEU A 73 3.41 -5.81 -0.05
N ASP A 74 2.63 -5.15 0.81
CA ASP A 74 1.23 -5.51 1.04
C ASP A 74 0.37 -5.36 -0.21
N LEU A 75 0.61 -4.34 -1.04
CA LEU A 75 -0.09 -4.16 -2.32
C LEU A 75 0.23 -5.28 -3.32
N VAL A 76 1.50 -5.69 -3.42
CA VAL A 76 1.92 -6.81 -4.27
C VAL A 76 1.28 -8.12 -3.78
N LEU A 77 1.32 -8.38 -2.47
CA LEU A 77 0.71 -9.57 -1.88
C LEU A 77 -0.82 -9.55 -1.99
N TYR A 78 -1.46 -8.39 -1.91
CA TYR A 78 -2.90 -8.25 -2.14
C TYR A 78 -3.30 -8.62 -3.58
N GLU A 79 -2.58 -8.15 -4.59
CA GLU A 79 -2.85 -8.56 -5.98
C GLU A 79 -2.57 -10.06 -6.19
N HIS A 80 -1.56 -10.61 -5.51
CA HIS A 80 -1.29 -12.04 -5.52
C HIS A 80 -2.44 -12.85 -4.90
N ARG A 81 -2.97 -12.43 -3.73
CA ARG A 81 -4.14 -13.05 -3.10
C ARG A 81 -5.34 -13.03 -4.02
N LYS A 82 -5.66 -11.89 -4.62
CA LYS A 82 -6.80 -11.78 -5.56
C LYS A 82 -6.73 -12.77 -6.70
N LYS A 83 -5.52 -13.11 -7.16
CA LYS A 83 -5.31 -14.01 -8.28
C LYS A 83 -5.34 -15.48 -7.87
N PHE A 84 -4.82 -15.82 -6.70
CA PHE A 84 -4.53 -17.20 -6.33
C PHE A 84 -5.31 -17.71 -5.11
N SER A 85 -6.01 -16.86 -4.37
CA SER A 85 -6.87 -17.31 -3.27
C SER A 85 -8.02 -18.13 -3.76
N THR A 86 -8.39 -19.12 -2.96
CA THR A 86 -9.58 -19.95 -3.16
C THR A 86 -10.51 -19.82 -1.97
N PRO A 87 -11.80 -20.20 -2.08
CA PRO A 87 -12.72 -20.21 -0.94
C PRO A 87 -12.23 -21.06 0.24
N TYR A 88 -11.35 -22.04 -0.03
CA TYR A 88 -10.81 -22.94 0.98
C TYR A 88 -9.47 -22.50 1.54
N ASN A 89 -8.73 -21.64 0.82
CA ASN A 89 -7.44 -21.12 1.23
C ASN A 89 -7.28 -19.67 0.72
N GLN A 90 -7.47 -18.72 1.61
CA GLN A 90 -7.46 -17.29 1.30
C GLN A 90 -6.05 -16.66 1.31
N LEU A 91 -5.00 -17.44 1.51
CA LEU A 91 -3.62 -16.98 1.60
C LEU A 91 -3.43 -15.83 2.61
N LYS A 92 -4.09 -15.92 3.78
CA LYS A 92 -4.03 -14.88 4.81
C LYS A 92 -2.64 -14.74 5.43
N GLY A 93 -2.35 -13.54 5.93
CA GLY A 93 -1.12 -13.23 6.62
C GLY A 93 0.12 -13.51 5.75
N LYS A 94 1.16 -14.10 6.34
CA LYS A 94 2.43 -14.44 5.68
C LYS A 94 2.27 -15.50 4.56
N ASN A 95 1.16 -16.23 4.53
CA ASN A 95 0.96 -17.30 3.53
C ASN A 95 0.96 -16.79 2.09
N ALA A 96 0.57 -15.54 1.84
CA ALA A 96 0.66 -14.94 0.51
C ALA A 96 2.11 -14.80 0.04
N LEU A 97 3.01 -14.35 0.92
CA LEU A 97 4.44 -14.25 0.64
C LEU A 97 5.05 -15.64 0.38
N ILE A 98 4.75 -16.60 1.26
CA ILE A 98 5.21 -17.99 1.12
C ILE A 98 4.74 -18.57 -0.23
N HIS A 99 3.47 -18.38 -0.58
CA HIS A 99 2.92 -18.88 -1.85
C HIS A 99 3.53 -18.19 -3.07
N LEU A 100 3.79 -16.89 -3.00
CA LEU A 100 4.46 -16.16 -4.07
C LEU A 100 5.87 -16.72 -4.32
N ILE A 101 6.66 -16.94 -3.27
CA ILE A 101 8.00 -17.51 -3.34
C ILE A 101 7.96 -18.95 -3.86
N LEU A 102 7.02 -19.77 -3.36
CA LEU A 102 6.82 -21.14 -3.82
C LEU A 102 6.53 -21.21 -5.32
N MET A 103 5.63 -20.36 -5.81
CA MET A 103 5.28 -20.31 -7.23
C MET A 103 6.44 -19.86 -8.11
N LYS A 104 7.27 -18.96 -7.59
CA LYS A 104 8.38 -18.37 -8.33
C LYS A 104 9.61 -19.26 -8.38
N HIS A 105 10.02 -19.80 -7.23
CA HIS A 105 11.28 -20.52 -7.07
C HIS A 105 11.10 -22.04 -6.96
N HIS A 106 9.85 -22.53 -6.87
CA HIS A 106 9.54 -23.94 -6.65
C HIS A 106 10.18 -24.52 -5.39
N TRP A 107 10.45 -23.69 -4.39
CA TRP A 107 10.98 -24.13 -3.10
C TRP A 107 9.87 -24.72 -2.23
N THR A 108 10.23 -25.67 -1.37
CA THR A 108 9.26 -26.25 -0.45
C THR A 108 8.87 -25.24 0.63
N PRO A 109 7.63 -25.26 1.14
CA PRO A 109 7.19 -24.40 2.23
C PRO A 109 8.09 -24.51 3.47
N LYS A 110 8.64 -25.71 3.77
CA LYS A 110 9.56 -25.91 4.86
C LYS A 110 10.81 -25.05 4.68
N LYS A 111 11.45 -25.09 3.50
CA LYS A 111 12.64 -24.30 3.20
C LYS A 111 12.35 -22.80 3.33
N ILE A 112 11.20 -22.34 2.82
CA ILE A 112 10.80 -20.93 2.86
C ILE A 112 10.61 -20.47 4.32
N ASN A 113 9.98 -21.28 5.17
CA ASN A 113 9.75 -20.95 6.58
C ASN A 113 11.02 -20.96 7.45
N GLU A 114 12.09 -21.59 6.97
CA GLU A 114 13.40 -21.60 7.63
C GLU A 114 14.30 -20.40 7.24
N MET A 115 13.86 -19.59 6.23
CA MET A 115 14.61 -18.42 5.75
C MET A 115 14.34 -17.20 6.63
N GLU A 116 15.38 -16.38 6.81
CA GLU A 116 15.25 -15.06 7.42
C GLU A 116 14.38 -14.13 6.56
N PHE A 117 13.76 -13.13 7.19
CA PHE A 117 12.83 -12.26 6.48
C PHE A 117 13.50 -11.45 5.35
N ASP A 118 14.74 -11.01 5.56
CA ASP A 118 15.55 -10.32 4.55
C ASP A 118 15.75 -11.18 3.29
N ASP A 119 16.02 -12.48 3.47
CA ASP A 119 16.18 -13.43 2.38
C ASP A 119 14.86 -13.66 1.62
N LEU A 120 13.74 -13.71 2.35
CA LEU A 120 12.41 -13.80 1.74
C LEU A 120 12.13 -12.59 0.84
N ILE A 121 12.40 -11.39 1.34
CA ILE A 121 12.22 -10.15 0.56
C ILE A 121 13.16 -10.12 -0.65
N LEU A 122 14.42 -10.48 -0.47
CA LEU A 122 15.40 -10.55 -1.56
C LEU A 122 14.94 -11.51 -2.66
N SER A 123 14.33 -12.64 -2.29
CA SER A 123 13.84 -13.64 -3.25
C SER A 123 12.72 -13.13 -4.17
N ILE A 124 12.00 -12.09 -3.77
CA ILE A 124 10.92 -11.46 -4.55
C ILE A 124 11.25 -10.05 -5.03
N GLN A 125 12.52 -9.64 -4.95
CA GLN A 125 12.94 -8.27 -5.28
C GLN A 125 12.46 -7.80 -6.66
N ASP A 126 12.42 -8.67 -7.64
CA ASP A 126 11.96 -8.37 -9.00
C ASP A 126 10.43 -8.22 -9.11
N GLU A 127 9.66 -8.69 -8.12
CA GLU A 127 8.21 -8.42 -8.03
C GLU A 127 7.93 -7.03 -7.44
N LEU A 128 8.89 -6.48 -6.69
CA LEU A 128 8.81 -5.16 -6.07
C LEU A 128 9.31 -4.04 -6.99
N THR A 129 9.51 -4.33 -8.27
CA THR A 129 9.91 -3.31 -9.27
C THR A 129 8.72 -2.50 -9.74
N PHE A 130 8.96 -1.21 -10.03
CA PHE A 130 7.92 -0.27 -10.46
C PHE A 130 7.13 -0.77 -11.68
N ASP A 131 7.78 -1.42 -12.64
CA ASP A 131 7.15 -1.89 -13.87
C ASP A 131 6.11 -3.00 -13.64
N LYS A 132 6.35 -3.86 -12.65
CA LYS A 132 5.44 -4.96 -12.28
C LYS A 132 4.31 -4.55 -11.35
N MET A 133 4.38 -3.35 -10.79
CA MET A 133 3.39 -2.87 -9.84
C MET A 133 2.05 -2.58 -10.48
N SER A 134 0.98 -2.81 -9.72
CA SER A 134 -0.36 -2.36 -10.12
C SER A 134 -0.40 -0.84 -10.28
N LYS A 135 -1.35 -0.34 -11.10
CA LYS A 135 -1.56 1.10 -11.24
C LYS A 135 -1.71 1.82 -9.89
N ARG A 136 -2.40 1.19 -8.94
CA ARG A 136 -2.62 1.75 -7.59
C ARG A 136 -1.33 1.92 -6.80
N ALA A 137 -0.43 0.91 -6.87
CA ALA A 137 0.87 0.99 -6.23
C ALA A 137 1.71 2.12 -6.83
N LYS A 138 1.68 2.27 -8.15
CA LYS A 138 2.35 3.37 -8.87
C LYS A 138 1.81 4.72 -8.44
N ASP A 139 0.48 4.91 -8.49
CA ASP A 139 -0.18 6.15 -8.09
C ASP A 139 0.12 6.53 -6.62
N PHE A 140 0.19 5.53 -5.73
CA PHE A 140 0.57 5.74 -4.33
C PHE A 140 2.01 6.24 -4.20
N LEU A 141 2.95 5.55 -4.86
CA LEU A 141 4.37 5.91 -4.81
C LEU A 141 4.64 7.28 -5.45
N ASP A 142 3.98 7.61 -6.55
CA ASP A 142 4.12 8.91 -7.21
C ASP A 142 3.62 10.06 -6.32
N ASN A 143 2.64 9.81 -5.45
CA ASN A 143 2.12 10.79 -4.50
C ASN A 143 2.97 10.97 -3.23
N LEU A 144 3.89 10.04 -2.92
CA LEU A 144 4.71 10.12 -1.70
C LEU A 144 5.96 11.00 -1.84
N ASP A 145 6.30 11.44 -3.06
CA ASP A 145 7.56 12.18 -3.34
C ASP A 145 8.84 11.52 -2.76
N TRP A 146 8.77 10.19 -2.59
CA TRP A 146 9.80 9.39 -1.90
C TRP A 146 11.12 9.29 -2.67
N ARG A 147 11.11 9.66 -3.97
CA ARG A 147 12.29 9.57 -4.85
C ARG A 147 13.35 10.62 -4.56
N SER A 148 13.02 11.68 -3.84
CA SER A 148 13.93 12.80 -3.60
C SER A 148 14.94 12.56 -2.48
N GLN A 149 14.59 11.75 -1.46
CA GLN A 149 15.48 11.42 -0.33
C GLN A 149 15.14 10.04 0.24
N ILE A 150 15.84 8.99 -0.21
CA ILE A 150 15.65 7.65 0.32
C ILE A 150 16.75 7.36 1.34
N TYR A 151 16.37 7.28 2.61
CA TYR A 151 17.24 6.77 3.67
C TYR A 151 16.72 5.41 4.14
N HIS A 152 17.62 4.46 4.36
CA HIS A 152 17.28 3.11 4.77
C HIS A 152 17.84 2.79 6.15
N PHE A 153 17.20 1.86 6.85
CA PHE A 153 17.83 1.12 7.95
C PHE A 153 18.69 0.01 7.35
N ASP A 154 19.81 -0.29 8.01
CA ASP A 154 20.78 -1.29 7.53
C ASP A 154 20.24 -2.73 7.60
N ASN A 155 19.27 -2.98 8.49
CA ASN A 155 18.63 -4.27 8.69
C ASN A 155 17.12 -4.17 8.57
N PHE A 156 16.47 -5.30 8.31
CA PHE A 156 15.03 -5.45 8.31
C PHE A 156 14.59 -6.29 9.52
N ASP A 157 13.79 -5.73 10.42
CA ASP A 157 13.20 -6.50 11.53
C ASP A 157 11.80 -6.98 11.09
N GLU A 158 11.57 -8.30 11.11
CA GLU A 158 10.27 -8.89 10.74
C GLU A 158 9.11 -8.31 11.57
N LYS A 159 9.39 -7.86 12.81
CA LYS A 159 8.40 -7.23 13.69
C LYS A 159 7.86 -5.89 13.17
N GLU A 160 8.57 -5.27 12.23
CA GLU A 160 8.09 -4.04 11.57
C GLU A 160 6.89 -4.29 10.66
N TRP A 161 6.73 -5.52 10.18
CA TRP A 161 5.67 -5.93 9.26
C TRP A 161 4.60 -6.76 9.98
N ASP A 162 3.37 -6.25 10.02
CA ASP A 162 2.19 -7.03 10.38
C ASP A 162 1.51 -7.55 9.10
N PRO A 163 1.64 -8.85 8.80
CA PRO A 163 1.11 -9.42 7.56
C PRO A 163 -0.43 -9.48 7.50
N ASN A 164 -1.14 -9.12 8.57
CA ASN A 164 -2.61 -9.08 8.62
C ASN A 164 -3.16 -7.65 8.50
N LEU A 165 -2.30 -6.65 8.55
CA LEU A 165 -2.71 -5.24 8.53
C LEU A 165 -3.52 -4.88 7.28
N TYR A 166 -3.21 -5.49 6.13
CA TYR A 166 -3.91 -5.27 4.87
C TYR A 166 -5.42 -5.58 4.95
N GLU A 167 -5.84 -6.55 5.80
CA GLU A 167 -7.27 -6.94 5.93
C GLU A 167 -8.15 -5.76 6.34
N GLN A 168 -7.62 -4.81 7.10
CA GLN A 168 -8.36 -3.63 7.55
C GLN A 168 -8.53 -2.57 6.45
N TYR A 169 -7.62 -2.54 5.47
CA TYR A 169 -7.52 -1.43 4.52
C TYR A 169 -7.72 -1.83 3.06
N LEU A 170 -7.46 -3.08 2.69
CA LEU A 170 -7.51 -3.53 1.31
C LEU A 170 -8.65 -4.50 1.01
N GLU A 171 -9.25 -5.13 2.03
CA GLU A 171 -10.44 -5.98 1.96
C GLU A 171 -11.68 -5.26 2.47
#